data_ecdd0f44ab98b08e2349e97bac855902
#
_entry.id   ecdd0f44ab98b08e2349e97bac855902
#
_cell.length_a   1.000
_cell.length_b   1.000
_cell.length_c   1.000
_cell.angle_alpha   90.00
_cell.angle_beta   90.00
_cell.angle_gamma   90.00
#
_symmetry.space_group_name_H-M   'P 1'
#
loop_
_entity.id
_entity.type
_entity.pdbx_description
1 polymer ?
#
loop_
_entity_poly.entity_id
_entity_poly.type
_entity_poly.pdbx_seq_one_letter_code
_entity_poly.pdbx_strand_id
1 'polypeptide(L)'
;MKTTKSQKSNINNELKEAFALWEHKKGDLTYYTGKTSGDDAINIVAFVETSKKNPKQPDVRVYEQVEKGEERQEVASLWQNESKAGNIFYSGYTNEKEKIIAFINQDTKDGKYPSIRAYYKQDDK
;
A
#
# COMPACT_ATOMS: atom_id res chain seq x y z
N MET A 1 -7.19 -28.53 15.37
CA MET A 1 -7.58 -28.04 14.98
C MET A 1 -7.57 -27.58 14.98
N LYS A 2 -7.39 -27.48 15.04
CA LYS A 2 -7.62 -26.79 14.82
C LYS A 2 -7.40 -26.09 14.63
N THR A 3 -7.04 -26.13 15.03
CA THR A 3 -7.13 -25.39 14.70
C THR A 3 -6.90 -24.82 14.56
N THR A 4 -6.66 -24.84 14.83
CA THR A 4 -6.80 -24.20 14.48
C THR A 4 -6.63 -23.69 14.29
N LYS A 5 -6.47 -23.56 14.44
CA LYS A 5 -6.65 -22.96 14.10
C LYS A 5 -6.67 -22.32 13.92
N SER A 6 -6.55 -22.35 14.19
CA SER A 6 -6.87 -21.70 13.83
C SER A 6 -6.70 -21.17 13.88
N GLN A 7 -6.60 -20.86 14.05
CA GLN A 7 -6.77 -20.29 13.91
C GLN A 7 -6.56 -19.73 13.68
N LYS A 8 -6.36 -19.67 13.76
CA LYS A 8 -6.41 -19.13 13.39
C LYS A 8 -6.45 -18.51 13.11
N SER A 9 -6.43 -18.40 13.14
CA SER A 9 -6.70 -17.83 12.71
C SER A 9 -6.66 -17.20 12.79
N ASN A 10 -6.60 -16.93 12.73
CA ASN A 10 -6.86 -16.35 12.76
C ASN A 10 -6.40 -15.68 12.81
N ILE A 11 -5.95 -15.97 12.90
CA ILE A 11 -5.55 -14.98 12.90
C ILE A 11 -5.03 -14.24 11.87
N ASN A 12 -4.41 -14.37 11.00
CA ASN A 12 -4.18 -13.75 9.92
C ASN A 12 -5.30 -13.14 9.32
N ASN A 13 -6.21 -13.52 9.52
CA ASN A 13 -7.45 -12.96 9.11
C ASN A 13 -7.68 -11.61 9.69
N GLU A 14 -6.83 -11.17 10.55
CA GLU A 14 -6.97 -9.85 11.10
C GLU A 14 -6.55 -8.74 10.18
N LEU A 15 -5.82 -9.06 9.13
CA LEU A 15 -5.37 -8.02 8.21
C LEU A 15 -6.20 -8.09 6.94
N LYS A 16 -6.98 -7.07 6.71
CA LYS A 16 -7.74 -6.95 5.47
C LYS A 16 -6.94 -6.14 4.48
N GLU A 17 -6.83 -6.65 3.27
CA GLU A 17 -6.09 -5.95 2.23
C GLU A 17 -6.81 -4.66 1.84
N ALA A 18 -6.06 -3.56 1.81
CA ALA A 18 -6.60 -2.27 1.41
C ALA A 18 -6.40 -2.05 -0.08
N PHE A 19 -5.19 -2.31 -0.57
CA PHE A 19 -4.92 -2.19 -2.00
C PHE A 19 -3.62 -2.92 -2.31
N ALA A 20 -3.41 -3.13 -3.61
CA ALA A 20 -2.18 -3.72 -4.11
C ALA A 20 -1.65 -2.84 -5.23
N LEU A 21 -0.33 -2.77 -5.33
CA LEU A 21 0.33 -1.89 -6.29
C LEU A 21 1.39 -2.67 -7.05
N TRP A 22 1.44 -2.43 -8.36
CA TRP A 22 2.45 -3.01 -9.25
C TRP A 22 3.38 -1.91 -9.72
N GLU A 23 4.67 -2.16 -9.64
CA GLU A 23 5.70 -1.18 -9.99
C GLU A 23 5.86 -1.06 -11.50
N HIS A 24 6.04 0.18 -11.94
CA HIS A 24 6.34 0.49 -13.33
C HIS A 24 7.49 1.46 -13.37
N LYS A 25 8.31 1.34 -14.42
CA LYS A 25 9.40 2.27 -14.61
C LYS A 25 9.33 2.86 -16.02
N LYS A 26 9.48 4.17 -16.09
CA LYS A 26 9.48 4.87 -17.35
C LYS A 26 10.59 5.90 -17.30
N GLY A 27 11.73 5.61 -17.97
CA GLY A 27 12.91 6.41 -17.82
C GLY A 27 13.40 6.38 -16.39
N ASP A 28 13.53 7.55 -15.79
CA ASP A 28 13.96 7.64 -14.39
C ASP A 28 12.78 7.66 -13.42
N LEU A 29 11.58 7.58 -13.93
CA LEU A 29 10.39 7.66 -13.10
C LEU A 29 9.95 6.28 -12.67
N THR A 30 9.75 6.11 -11.35
CA THR A 30 9.13 4.91 -10.80
C THR A 30 7.77 5.28 -10.28
N TYR A 31 6.76 4.53 -10.69
CA TYR A 31 5.40 4.76 -10.21
C TYR A 31 4.72 3.40 -10.09
N TYR A 32 3.54 3.41 -9.51
CA TYR A 32 2.80 2.18 -9.25
C TYR A 32 1.37 2.33 -9.73
N THR A 33 0.79 1.24 -10.18
CA THR A 33 -0.65 1.20 -10.47
C THR A 33 -1.25 -0.01 -9.77
N GLY A 34 -2.54 0.07 -9.50
CA GLY A 34 -3.20 -1.03 -8.85
C GLY A 34 -4.67 -0.75 -8.64
N LYS A 35 -5.23 -1.45 -7.66
CA LYS A 35 -6.64 -1.33 -7.33
C LYS A 35 -6.83 -1.46 -5.83
N THR A 36 -7.85 -0.80 -5.32
CA THR A 36 -8.29 -1.07 -3.96
C THR A 36 -9.02 -2.40 -3.93
N SER A 37 -9.11 -2.97 -2.73
CA SER A 37 -9.77 -4.26 -2.54
C SER A 37 -11.25 -4.06 -2.33
N GLY A 38 -12.02 -5.12 -2.59
CA GLY A 38 -13.44 -5.12 -2.31
C GLY A 38 -14.28 -4.99 -3.56
N ASP A 39 -15.58 -4.96 -3.36
CA ASP A 39 -16.53 -4.94 -4.46
C ASP A 39 -16.54 -3.63 -5.22
N ASP A 40 -16.24 -2.55 -4.51
CA ASP A 40 -16.21 -1.22 -5.12
C ASP A 40 -14.79 -0.80 -5.44
N ALA A 41 -13.99 -1.73 -5.93
CA ALA A 41 -12.59 -1.47 -6.22
C ALA A 41 -12.43 -0.34 -7.22
N ILE A 42 -11.50 0.56 -6.95
CA ILE A 42 -11.17 1.65 -7.85
C ILE A 42 -9.72 1.49 -8.29
N ASN A 43 -9.43 1.99 -9.48
CA ASN A 43 -8.07 2.00 -9.99
C ASN A 43 -7.30 3.12 -9.31
N ILE A 44 -6.06 2.82 -8.93
CA ILE A 44 -5.23 3.79 -8.24
C ILE A 44 -3.87 3.88 -8.91
N VAL A 45 -3.20 5.00 -8.69
CA VAL A 45 -1.84 5.24 -9.15
C VAL A 45 -1.08 5.86 -7.99
N ALA A 46 0.18 5.46 -7.83
CA ALA A 46 0.98 5.96 -6.72
C ALA A 46 2.32 6.45 -7.24
N PHE A 47 2.81 7.51 -6.61
CA PHE A 47 4.08 8.13 -6.98
C PHE A 47 4.99 8.18 -5.77
N VAL A 48 6.27 7.91 -6.01
CA VAL A 48 7.30 8.01 -4.99
C VAL A 48 7.82 9.43 -4.96
N GLU A 49 7.85 10.02 -3.77
CA GLU A 49 8.37 11.36 -3.61
C GLU A 49 9.87 11.27 -3.37
N THR A 50 10.65 11.72 -4.33
CA THR A 50 12.10 11.63 -4.25
C THR A 50 12.77 12.92 -3.80
N SER A 51 12.01 14.02 -3.70
CA SER A 51 12.58 15.32 -3.36
C SER A 51 11.82 15.92 -2.19
N LYS A 52 11.74 15.17 -1.10
CA LYS A 52 11.03 15.65 0.08
C LYS A 52 11.74 16.88 0.64
N LYS A 53 10.97 17.91 0.89
CA LYS A 53 11.49 19.12 1.52
C LYS A 53 11.38 19.06 3.03
N ASN A 54 10.58 18.13 3.52
CA ASN A 54 10.27 18.00 4.94
C ASN A 54 10.20 16.52 5.26
N PRO A 55 10.94 16.04 6.28
CA PRO A 55 10.88 14.61 6.61
C PRO A 55 9.49 14.11 6.97
N LYS A 56 8.58 15.02 7.33
CA LYS A 56 7.22 14.62 7.66
C LYS A 56 6.35 14.39 6.44
N GLN A 57 6.83 14.75 5.25
CA GLN A 57 6.09 14.48 4.03
C GLN A 57 6.08 12.97 3.75
N PRO A 58 4.99 12.47 3.16
CA PRO A 58 4.95 11.04 2.82
C PRO A 58 5.97 10.71 1.74
N ASP A 59 6.41 9.47 1.77
CA ASP A 59 7.33 8.95 0.76
C ASP A 59 6.59 8.48 -0.48
N VAL A 60 5.35 8.03 -0.31
CA VAL A 60 4.53 7.56 -1.42
C VAL A 60 3.13 8.15 -1.24
N ARG A 61 2.59 8.72 -2.32
CA ARG A 61 1.23 9.22 -2.32
C ARG A 61 0.41 8.43 -3.31
N VAL A 62 -0.75 7.98 -2.89
CA VAL A 62 -1.63 7.13 -3.68
C VAL A 62 -2.86 7.96 -4.06
N TYR A 63 -3.18 7.96 -5.35
CA TYR A 63 -4.29 8.74 -5.89
C TYR A 63 -5.24 7.84 -6.64
N GLU A 64 -6.49 8.26 -6.73
CA GLU A 64 -7.44 7.63 -7.62
C GLU A 64 -7.02 7.90 -9.05
N GLN A 65 -7.03 6.86 -9.89
CA GLN A 65 -6.70 7.03 -11.29
C GLN A 65 -7.92 7.57 -12.00
N VAL A 66 -7.79 8.76 -12.60
CA VAL A 66 -8.90 9.43 -13.26
C VAL A 66 -8.51 9.72 -14.70
N GLU A 67 -9.50 10.09 -15.49
CA GLU A 67 -9.26 10.43 -16.87
C GLU A 67 -8.61 11.79 -16.96
N LYS A 68 -7.98 12.01 -18.12
CA LYS A 68 -7.27 13.26 -18.35
C LYS A 68 -8.22 14.44 -18.18
N GLY A 69 -7.79 15.42 -17.41
CA GLY A 69 -8.59 16.61 -17.16
C GLY A 69 -9.41 16.55 -15.92
N GLU A 70 -9.51 15.39 -15.28
CA GLU A 70 -10.23 15.27 -14.04
C GLU A 70 -9.27 15.45 -12.87
N GLU A 71 -9.82 15.93 -11.77
CA GLU A 71 -9.03 16.14 -10.57
C GLU A 71 -8.83 14.83 -9.83
N ARG A 72 -7.57 14.52 -9.49
CA ARG A 72 -7.25 13.31 -8.74
C ARG A 72 -7.55 13.50 -7.28
N GLN A 73 -8.14 12.48 -6.68
CA GLN A 73 -8.38 12.46 -5.24
C GLN A 73 -7.32 11.60 -4.59
N GLU A 74 -6.73 12.10 -3.51
CA GLU A 74 -5.74 11.33 -2.77
C GLU A 74 -6.43 10.22 -2.00
N VAL A 75 -5.90 9.00 -2.11
CA VAL A 75 -6.48 7.84 -1.46
C VAL A 75 -5.73 7.50 -0.19
N ALA A 76 -4.42 7.64 -0.21
CA ALA A 76 -3.60 7.26 0.92
C ALA A 76 -2.24 7.93 0.86
N SER A 77 -1.59 8.00 2.01
CA SER A 77 -0.21 8.49 2.12
C SER A 77 0.58 7.47 2.91
N LEU A 78 1.80 7.19 2.46
CA LEU A 78 2.64 6.18 3.06
C LEU A 78 3.99 6.76 3.42
N TRP A 79 4.49 6.35 4.59
CA TRP A 79 5.83 6.73 5.06
C TRP A 79 6.68 5.48 5.17
N GLN A 80 7.91 5.58 4.73
CA GLN A 80 8.84 4.46 4.76
C GLN A 80 9.37 4.25 6.18
N ASN A 81 9.43 2.99 6.58
CA ASN A 81 9.94 2.61 7.89
C ASN A 81 10.89 1.44 7.72
N GLU A 82 11.68 1.23 8.75
CA GLU A 82 12.59 0.09 8.78
C GLU A 82 12.36 -0.69 10.05
N SER A 83 12.18 -2.00 9.91
CA SER A 83 11.98 -2.87 11.05
C SER A 83 13.29 -3.10 11.77
N LYS A 84 13.23 -3.72 12.94
CA LYS A 84 14.45 -4.03 13.70
C LYS A 84 15.36 -4.98 12.94
N ALA A 85 14.78 -5.80 12.07
CA ALA A 85 15.56 -6.72 11.26
C ALA A 85 16.13 -6.06 10.02
N GLY A 86 15.87 -4.79 9.79
CA GLY A 86 16.40 -4.07 8.64
C GLY A 86 15.53 -4.13 7.41
N ASN A 87 14.32 -4.62 7.53
CA ASN A 87 13.40 -4.70 6.39
C ASN A 87 12.60 -3.41 6.24
N ILE A 88 12.46 -2.98 4.98
CA ILE A 88 11.74 -1.75 4.68
C ILE A 88 10.26 -2.08 4.52
N PHE A 89 9.41 -1.27 5.11
CA PHE A 89 7.97 -1.36 4.92
C PHE A 89 7.40 0.05 5.00
N TYR A 90 6.11 0.16 4.70
CA TYR A 90 5.44 1.46 4.73
C TYR A 90 4.31 1.42 5.74
N SER A 91 4.06 2.55 6.35
CA SER A 91 2.88 2.74 7.19
C SER A 91 2.28 4.09 6.84
N GLY A 92 1.00 4.24 7.09
CA GLY A 92 0.36 5.50 6.77
C GLY A 92 -1.12 5.49 7.05
N TYR A 93 -1.84 6.31 6.28
CA TYR A 93 -3.27 6.52 6.49
C TYR A 93 -3.98 6.64 5.16
N THR A 94 -5.22 6.16 5.13
CA THR A 94 -6.09 6.44 4.00
C THR A 94 -6.66 7.86 4.14
N ASN A 95 -7.34 8.31 3.10
CA ASN A 95 -7.99 9.62 3.14
C ASN A 95 -9.12 9.68 4.17
N GLU A 96 -9.55 8.54 4.66
CA GLU A 96 -10.53 8.46 5.74
C GLU A 96 -9.87 8.27 7.09
N LYS A 97 -8.56 8.45 7.15
CA LYS A 97 -7.76 8.40 8.36
C LYS A 97 -7.67 7.01 8.96
N GLU A 98 -7.92 5.99 8.17
CA GLU A 98 -7.71 4.62 8.60
C GLU A 98 -6.23 4.28 8.51
N LYS A 99 -5.71 3.63 9.53
CA LYS A 99 -4.31 3.24 9.55
C LYS A 99 -4.07 2.08 8.62
N ILE A 100 -2.98 2.15 7.87
CA ILE A 100 -2.60 1.07 6.97
C ILE A 100 -1.13 0.77 7.13
N ILE A 101 -0.77 -0.46 6.78
CA ILE A 101 0.61 -0.91 6.75
C ILE A 101 0.81 -1.65 5.43
N ALA A 102 1.95 -1.41 4.79
CA ALA A 102 2.19 -1.96 3.47
C ALA A 102 3.53 -2.64 3.44
N PHE A 103 3.57 -3.80 2.80
CA PHE A 103 4.77 -4.62 2.71
C PHE A 103 5.25 -4.70 1.28
N ILE A 104 6.56 -4.73 1.12
CA ILE A 104 7.20 -4.81 -0.17
C ILE A 104 7.44 -6.28 -0.50
N ASN A 105 7.00 -6.69 -1.68
CA ASN A 105 7.24 -8.02 -2.19
C ASN A 105 8.41 -7.96 -3.15
N GLN A 106 9.51 -8.61 -2.81
CA GLN A 106 10.71 -8.54 -3.64
C GLN A 106 10.68 -9.54 -4.79
N ASP A 107 9.81 -10.53 -4.72
CA ASP A 107 9.70 -11.52 -5.78
C ASP A 107 8.35 -11.39 -6.45
N THR A 108 8.29 -10.55 -7.48
CA THR A 108 7.04 -10.27 -8.16
C THR A 108 6.82 -11.16 -9.38
N LYS A 109 7.74 -12.08 -9.66
CA LYS A 109 7.63 -12.98 -10.82
C LYS A 109 7.38 -12.18 -12.11
N ASP A 110 8.23 -11.19 -12.34
CA ASP A 110 8.16 -10.34 -13.53
C ASP A 110 6.82 -9.62 -13.65
N GLY A 111 6.31 -9.17 -12.51
CA GLY A 111 5.09 -8.37 -12.52
C GLY A 111 3.82 -9.15 -12.37
N LYS A 112 3.93 -10.45 -12.19
CA LYS A 112 2.73 -11.26 -11.96
C LYS A 112 2.09 -10.96 -10.62
N TYR A 113 2.91 -10.68 -9.60
CA TYR A 113 2.44 -10.38 -8.27
C TYR A 113 2.70 -8.92 -7.95
N PRO A 114 1.89 -8.32 -7.08
CA PRO A 114 2.10 -6.91 -6.77
C PRO A 114 3.42 -6.67 -6.05
N SER A 115 3.96 -5.50 -6.27
CA SER A 115 5.20 -5.08 -5.61
C SER A 115 4.94 -4.64 -4.18
N ILE A 116 3.78 -4.09 -3.91
CA ILE A 116 3.41 -3.60 -2.59
C ILE A 116 1.98 -4.03 -2.31
N ARG A 117 1.75 -4.56 -1.11
CA ARG A 117 0.41 -4.86 -0.63
C ARG A 117 0.16 -4.10 0.65
N ALA A 118 -0.91 -3.36 0.69
CA ALA A 118 -1.30 -2.58 1.85
C ALA A 118 -2.48 -3.22 2.54
N TYR A 119 -2.45 -3.18 3.86
CA TYR A 119 -3.48 -3.78 4.70
C TYR A 119 -3.96 -2.77 5.72
N TYR A 120 -5.21 -2.86 6.09
CA TYR A 120 -5.73 -2.06 7.19
C TYR A 120 -5.14 -2.59 8.49
N LYS A 121 -4.62 -1.67 9.30
CA LYS A 121 -4.03 -2.05 10.56
C LYS A 121 -5.12 -2.11 11.63
N GLN A 122 -5.15 -3.23 12.35
CA GLN A 122 -6.12 -3.38 13.43
C GLN A 122 -5.74 -2.48 14.58
N ASP A 123 -6.74 -1.87 15.19
CA ASP A 123 -6.52 -1.12 16.40
C ASP A 123 -6.42 -2.07 17.56
N ASP A 124 -5.37 -1.88 18.33
CA ASP A 124 -5.24 -2.63 19.57
C ASP A 124 -5.98 -1.89 20.66
N LYS A 125 -6.87 -2.54 21.26
CA LYS A 125 -7.62 -1.87 22.32
C LYS A 125 -7.11 -2.17 23.67
#